data_aa6b2869a65f2f29dcc4ee9e2f4b8267
#
_entry.id   aa6b2869a65f2f29dcc4ee9e2f4b8267
#
_cell.length_a   1.000
_cell.length_b   1.000
_cell.length_c   1.000
_cell.angle_alpha   90.00
_cell.angle_beta   90.00
_cell.angle_gamma   90.00
#
_symmetry.space_group_name_H-M   'P 1'
#
loop_
_entity.id
_entity.type
_entity.pdbx_description
1 polymer ?
#
loop_
_entity_poly.entity_id
_entity_poly.type
_entity_poly.pdbx_seq_one_letter_code
_entity_poly.pdbx_strand_id
1 'polypeptide(L)'
;MPPLVPVAEAQARLFAMAARVPAERVPLRAAIGRWAAEDIVARRTQPATDLSAMDGYAIRFADMPGPWRVIGESAAGRPFASTVGAGEATRIFTGAAMPAGANTVLVQEEAARDGDRLSLDGEGPAYEGRNTRRKGLDFATGTRLIEQGDRLSPARIAVAATGGHGELPVGRRLRVAVAATGDELVPPGSTEDPVPLPESNGIMLAALLADLPVDIVDLGILPDRLDTLRDAFAGVDADLLVTTGGASVGDHDLVRPAIEAAGGSIDFWRIALRPGKPMMAGTLGRTMLLGLPGNPVSAFVTAILFVRPVVAHMLGARDPLPQTTHALLGEDLPPNQSRTDYMRAELRDGRAYASTIQDSSMLLTLARSTCLIVRDGDAPAARAGDSAEILIIA
;
A
#
# COMPACT_ATOMS: atom_id res chain seq x y z
N MET A 1 26.09 -18.35 -23.30
CA MET A 1 25.61 -17.53 -22.15
C MET A 1 24.19 -17.96 -21.83
N PRO A 2 23.80 -18.10 -20.57
CA PRO A 2 22.40 -18.40 -20.22
C PRO A 2 21.44 -17.33 -20.80
N PRO A 3 20.21 -17.71 -21.17
CA PRO A 3 19.23 -16.78 -21.72
C PRO A 3 18.87 -15.70 -20.67
N LEU A 4 18.38 -14.56 -21.16
CA LEU A 4 17.83 -13.53 -20.27
C LEU A 4 16.50 -14.01 -19.68
N VAL A 5 16.32 -13.77 -18.40
CA VAL A 5 15.07 -14.11 -17.69
C VAL A 5 14.10 -12.93 -17.83
N PRO A 6 12.87 -13.12 -18.34
CA PRO A 6 11.85 -12.08 -18.35
C PRO A 6 11.54 -11.54 -16.94
N VAL A 7 11.17 -10.26 -16.84
CA VAL A 7 10.88 -9.62 -15.53
C VAL A 7 9.81 -10.37 -14.75
N ALA A 8 8.68 -10.69 -15.40
CA ALA A 8 7.58 -11.42 -14.76
C ALA A 8 7.99 -12.84 -14.28
N GLU A 9 8.83 -13.53 -15.04
CA GLU A 9 9.35 -14.83 -14.64
C GLU A 9 10.28 -14.73 -13.44
N ALA A 10 11.16 -13.70 -13.40
CA ALA A 10 12.02 -13.45 -12.26
C ALA A 10 11.20 -13.16 -10.99
N GLN A 11 10.16 -12.33 -11.10
CA GLN A 11 9.22 -12.05 -10.00
C GLN A 11 8.53 -13.33 -9.50
N ALA A 12 8.02 -14.16 -10.39
CA ALA A 12 7.38 -15.42 -10.01
C ALA A 12 8.35 -16.38 -9.29
N ARG A 13 9.59 -16.48 -9.76
CA ARG A 13 10.64 -17.30 -9.11
C ARG A 13 10.95 -16.76 -7.70
N LEU A 14 11.06 -15.44 -7.54
CA LEU A 14 11.31 -14.82 -6.24
C LEU A 14 10.16 -15.07 -5.26
N PHE A 15 8.91 -14.95 -5.69
CA PHE A 15 7.75 -15.25 -4.85
C PHE A 15 7.70 -16.73 -4.44
N ALA A 16 8.12 -17.63 -5.31
CA ALA A 16 8.21 -19.06 -4.97
C ALA A 16 9.30 -19.37 -3.92
N MET A 17 10.34 -18.54 -3.84
CA MET A 17 11.41 -18.65 -2.83
C MET A 17 11.05 -17.96 -1.50
N ALA A 18 10.22 -16.92 -1.55
CA ALA A 18 9.91 -16.04 -0.43
C ALA A 18 8.87 -16.66 0.51
N ALA A 19 9.27 -16.96 1.74
CA ALA A 19 8.35 -17.44 2.77
C ALA A 19 7.57 -16.27 3.40
N ARG A 20 6.26 -16.44 3.63
CA ARG A 20 5.46 -15.46 4.38
C ARG A 20 5.87 -15.45 5.85
N VAL A 21 5.91 -14.26 6.43
CA VAL A 21 6.15 -14.11 7.87
C VAL A 21 4.94 -14.62 8.68
N PRO A 22 5.14 -15.10 9.92
CA PRO A 22 4.05 -15.46 10.80
C PRO A 22 3.08 -14.31 11.05
N ALA A 23 1.81 -14.63 11.23
CA ALA A 23 0.81 -13.66 11.64
C ALA A 23 0.90 -13.35 13.14
N GLU A 24 0.60 -12.12 13.50
CA GLU A 24 0.43 -11.64 14.88
C GLU A 24 -0.85 -10.82 15.00
N ARG A 25 -1.42 -10.73 16.20
CA ARG A 25 -2.55 -9.85 16.47
C ARG A 25 -2.06 -8.55 17.09
N VAL A 26 -2.47 -7.42 16.51
CA VAL A 26 -2.05 -6.10 16.98
C VAL A 26 -3.23 -5.15 17.10
N PRO A 27 -3.17 -4.16 18.00
CA PRO A 27 -4.17 -3.09 18.07
C PRO A 27 -4.31 -2.37 16.72
N LEU A 28 -5.51 -1.84 16.43
CA LEU A 28 -5.83 -1.19 15.15
C LEU A 28 -4.80 -0.14 14.72
N ARG A 29 -4.29 0.65 15.67
CA ARG A 29 -3.27 1.68 15.38
C ARG A 29 -1.95 1.08 14.87
N ALA A 30 -1.56 -0.09 15.37
CA ALA A 30 -0.35 -0.79 14.95
C ALA A 30 -0.57 -1.60 13.66
N ALA A 31 -1.82 -1.79 13.24
CA ALA A 31 -2.17 -2.49 12.01
C ALA A 31 -2.15 -1.57 10.77
N ILE A 32 -2.08 -0.25 10.95
CA ILE A 32 -2.11 0.72 9.83
C ILE A 32 -0.99 0.44 8.83
N GLY A 33 -1.35 0.34 7.53
CA GLY A 33 -0.41 0.10 6.43
C GLY A 33 0.11 -1.33 6.29
N ARG A 34 -0.22 -2.24 7.23
CA ARG A 34 0.10 -3.67 7.17
C ARG A 34 -0.94 -4.41 6.31
N TRP A 35 -0.73 -5.69 6.05
CA TRP A 35 -1.66 -6.54 5.30
C TRP A 35 -2.44 -7.46 6.23
N ALA A 36 -3.73 -7.60 5.98
CA ALA A 36 -4.59 -8.52 6.73
C ALA A 36 -4.12 -9.97 6.50
N ALA A 37 -3.86 -10.70 7.59
CA ALA A 37 -3.40 -12.10 7.54
C ALA A 37 -4.55 -13.09 7.34
N GLU A 38 -5.80 -12.66 7.56
CA GLU A 38 -7.03 -13.42 7.35
C GLU A 38 -8.18 -12.48 6.98
N ASP A 39 -9.31 -13.03 6.52
CA ASP A 39 -10.53 -12.26 6.27
C ASP A 39 -11.07 -11.64 7.57
N ILE A 40 -11.44 -10.37 7.52
CA ILE A 40 -12.04 -9.67 8.67
C ILE A 40 -13.55 -9.58 8.46
N VAL A 41 -14.28 -10.22 9.35
CA VAL A 41 -15.73 -10.36 9.27
C VAL A 41 -16.41 -9.48 10.32
N ALA A 42 -17.46 -8.77 9.95
CA ALA A 42 -18.23 -7.91 10.86
C ALA A 42 -18.79 -8.71 12.05
N ARG A 43 -18.49 -8.26 13.28
CA ARG A 43 -19.00 -8.82 14.53
C ARG A 43 -20.29 -8.15 14.98
N ARG A 44 -20.66 -7.05 14.35
CA ARG A 44 -21.88 -6.28 14.62
C ARG A 44 -22.46 -5.73 13.32
N THR A 45 -23.74 -5.39 13.38
CA THR A 45 -24.44 -4.71 12.27
C THR A 45 -24.29 -3.20 12.38
N GLN A 46 -24.16 -2.50 11.25
CA GLN A 46 -24.02 -1.04 11.17
C GLN A 46 -25.00 -0.44 10.15
N PRO A 47 -25.85 0.52 10.58
CA PRO A 47 -26.19 0.85 11.97
C PRO A 47 -26.82 -0.33 12.73
N ALA A 48 -26.68 -0.36 14.05
CA ALA A 48 -27.21 -1.42 14.88
C ALA A 48 -28.74 -1.39 15.00
N THR A 49 -29.35 -0.24 14.75
CA THR A 49 -30.80 0.02 14.72
C THR A 49 -31.10 1.11 13.67
N ASP A 50 -32.37 1.34 13.36
CA ASP A 50 -32.77 2.48 12.52
C ASP A 50 -32.39 3.80 13.20
N LEU A 51 -31.81 4.71 12.45
CA LEU A 51 -31.35 6.02 12.94
C LEU A 51 -31.98 7.15 12.13
N SER A 52 -32.12 8.33 12.74
CA SER A 52 -32.45 9.53 11.97
C SER A 52 -31.28 9.95 11.07
N ALA A 53 -31.59 10.32 9.84
CA ALA A 53 -30.65 10.94 8.90
C ALA A 53 -30.61 12.48 9.02
N MET A 54 -31.60 13.08 9.67
CA MET A 54 -31.81 14.53 9.76
C MET A 54 -32.24 14.92 11.17
N ASP A 55 -32.10 16.18 11.49
CA ASP A 55 -32.70 16.78 12.66
C ASP A 55 -34.18 17.06 12.38
N GLY A 56 -35.04 16.73 13.34
CA GLY A 56 -36.48 16.86 13.12
C GLY A 56 -37.32 16.16 14.17
N TYR A 57 -38.38 15.54 13.71
CA TYR A 57 -39.35 14.82 14.56
C TYR A 57 -39.59 13.42 14.01
N ALA A 58 -39.42 12.42 14.83
CA ALA A 58 -39.78 11.04 14.52
C ALA A 58 -41.29 10.90 14.66
N ILE A 59 -41.94 10.51 13.56
CA ILE A 59 -43.39 10.37 13.42
C ILE A 59 -43.76 9.00 12.86
N ARG A 60 -45.03 8.64 13.00
CA ARG A 60 -45.62 7.59 12.21
C ARG A 60 -46.06 8.22 10.88
N PHE A 61 -45.61 7.70 9.75
CA PHE A 61 -45.99 8.20 8.41
C PHE A 61 -47.49 8.18 8.18
N ALA A 62 -48.16 7.15 8.73
CA ALA A 62 -49.63 7.00 8.62
C ALA A 62 -50.42 8.14 9.29
N ASP A 63 -49.80 8.96 10.14
CA ASP A 63 -50.45 10.08 10.83
C ASP A 63 -50.23 11.43 10.09
N MET A 64 -49.66 11.37 8.88
CA MET A 64 -49.56 12.57 8.04
C MET A 64 -50.96 13.09 7.61
N PRO A 65 -51.18 14.41 7.53
CA PRO A 65 -50.24 15.51 7.75
C PRO A 65 -50.20 16.05 9.20
N GLY A 66 -50.63 15.27 10.18
CA GLY A 66 -50.70 15.70 11.57
C GLY A 66 -52.02 16.37 11.95
N PRO A 67 -52.09 17.23 12.99
CA PRO A 67 -50.98 17.59 13.90
C PRO A 67 -50.59 16.50 14.87
N TRP A 68 -49.42 16.62 15.49
CA TRP A 68 -48.89 15.67 16.47
C TRP A 68 -48.62 16.33 17.84
N ARG A 69 -48.56 15.54 18.89
CA ARG A 69 -48.10 15.96 20.20
C ARG A 69 -46.65 15.46 20.40
N VAL A 70 -45.74 16.38 20.70
CA VAL A 70 -44.34 16.05 21.04
C VAL A 70 -44.28 15.48 22.44
N ILE A 71 -43.89 14.23 22.59
CA ILE A 71 -43.91 13.47 23.84
C ILE A 71 -42.53 13.31 24.50
N GLY A 72 -41.46 13.74 23.80
CA GLY A 72 -40.09 13.62 24.32
C GLY A 72 -39.05 13.84 23.26
N GLU A 73 -37.84 13.36 23.54
CA GLU A 73 -36.64 13.55 22.71
C GLU A 73 -35.83 12.27 22.62
N SER A 74 -35.29 11.98 21.42
CA SER A 74 -34.31 10.96 21.14
C SER A 74 -33.03 11.63 20.64
N ALA A 75 -31.95 11.50 21.40
CA ALA A 75 -30.64 12.04 21.05
C ALA A 75 -29.58 10.94 20.91
N ALA A 76 -28.46 11.23 20.26
CA ALA A 76 -27.35 10.30 20.13
C ALA A 76 -26.86 9.89 21.55
N GLY A 77 -26.80 8.58 21.80
CA GLY A 77 -26.44 8.02 23.12
C GLY A 77 -27.54 8.09 24.19
N ARG A 78 -28.68 8.74 23.91
CA ARG A 78 -29.86 8.83 24.79
C ARG A 78 -31.14 8.57 23.99
N PRO A 79 -31.43 7.32 23.60
CA PRO A 79 -32.61 7.00 22.83
C PRO A 79 -33.89 7.24 23.67
N PHE A 80 -34.97 7.63 22.99
CA PHE A 80 -36.29 7.72 23.63
C PHE A 80 -36.80 6.32 23.99
N ALA A 81 -37.13 6.10 25.25
CA ALA A 81 -37.40 4.74 25.77
C ALA A 81 -38.85 4.27 25.55
N SER A 82 -39.78 5.20 25.30
CA SER A 82 -41.20 4.87 25.12
C SER A 82 -41.55 4.70 23.63
N THR A 83 -42.77 4.23 23.36
CA THR A 83 -43.30 4.07 22.00
C THR A 83 -44.04 5.32 21.56
N VAL A 84 -43.84 5.73 20.31
CA VAL A 84 -44.60 6.80 19.66
C VAL A 84 -45.93 6.24 19.17
N GLY A 85 -47.02 6.71 19.79
CA GLY A 85 -48.39 6.34 19.43
C GLY A 85 -48.97 7.13 18.28
N ALA A 86 -50.26 6.89 17.98
CA ALA A 86 -50.97 7.67 16.96
C ALA A 86 -51.11 9.14 17.38
N GLY A 87 -50.85 10.08 16.45
CA GLY A 87 -50.84 11.51 16.72
C GLY A 87 -49.71 12.01 17.63
N GLU A 88 -48.69 11.22 17.88
CA GLU A 88 -47.54 11.56 18.69
C GLU A 88 -46.27 11.70 17.82
N ALA A 89 -45.33 12.50 18.29
CA ALA A 89 -44.01 12.69 17.70
C ALA A 89 -42.94 12.79 18.79
N THR A 90 -41.74 12.50 18.44
CA THR A 90 -40.56 12.67 19.33
C THR A 90 -39.55 13.56 18.65
N ARG A 91 -39.05 14.59 19.33
CA ARG A 91 -37.90 15.35 18.81
C ARG A 91 -36.73 14.37 18.58
N ILE A 92 -36.10 14.45 17.41
CA ILE A 92 -34.98 13.56 17.07
C ILE A 92 -33.87 14.32 16.40
N PHE A 93 -32.63 13.89 16.63
CA PHE A 93 -31.43 14.47 16.05
C PHE A 93 -30.75 13.46 15.14
N THR A 94 -29.97 13.96 14.19
CA THR A 94 -29.17 13.16 13.26
C THR A 94 -28.32 12.14 14.01
N GLY A 95 -28.41 10.87 13.61
CA GLY A 95 -27.70 9.76 14.24
C GLY A 95 -28.36 9.20 15.51
N ALA A 96 -29.44 9.81 16.01
CA ALA A 96 -30.22 9.24 17.12
C ALA A 96 -31.05 8.04 16.67
N ALA A 97 -31.25 7.09 17.58
CA ALA A 97 -32.09 5.92 17.32
C ALA A 97 -33.56 6.32 17.11
N MET A 98 -34.20 5.74 16.09
CA MET A 98 -35.61 5.88 15.86
C MET A 98 -36.38 5.25 17.02
N PRO A 99 -37.31 6.01 17.65
CA PRO A 99 -38.18 5.46 18.69
C PRO A 99 -39.06 4.34 18.15
N ALA A 100 -39.39 3.38 19.00
CA ALA A 100 -40.41 2.37 18.67
C ALA A 100 -41.72 3.06 18.28
N GLY A 101 -42.39 2.54 17.25
CA GLY A 101 -43.64 3.06 16.72
C GLY A 101 -43.46 4.16 15.65
N ALA A 102 -42.36 4.92 15.65
CA ALA A 102 -42.05 5.86 14.59
C ALA A 102 -41.29 5.17 13.43
N ASN A 103 -41.55 5.59 12.21
CA ASN A 103 -40.95 5.01 11.00
C ASN A 103 -40.44 6.03 9.98
N THR A 104 -40.65 7.34 10.26
CA THR A 104 -40.32 8.44 9.34
C THR A 104 -39.85 9.67 10.13
N VAL A 105 -39.00 10.50 9.53
CA VAL A 105 -38.57 11.76 10.16
C VAL A 105 -39.11 12.91 9.33
N LEU A 106 -39.94 13.77 9.98
CA LEU A 106 -40.28 15.08 9.51
C LEU A 106 -39.11 16.01 9.85
N VAL A 107 -38.50 16.63 8.86
CA VAL A 107 -37.38 17.54 9.07
C VAL A 107 -37.83 18.81 9.79
N GLN A 108 -36.95 19.38 10.61
CA GLN A 108 -37.30 20.54 11.43
C GLN A 108 -37.65 21.79 10.59
N GLU A 109 -37.12 21.91 9.40
CA GLU A 109 -37.36 22.98 8.43
C GLU A 109 -38.79 22.99 7.87
N GLU A 110 -39.47 21.84 7.96
CA GLU A 110 -40.85 21.66 7.50
C GLU A 110 -41.82 21.44 8.67
N ALA A 111 -41.45 21.87 9.87
CA ALA A 111 -42.19 21.64 11.11
C ALA A 111 -42.37 22.92 11.90
N ALA A 112 -43.63 23.31 12.20
CA ALA A 112 -43.95 24.37 13.13
C ALA A 112 -44.31 23.77 14.48
N ARG A 113 -43.62 24.21 15.55
CA ARG A 113 -43.86 23.75 16.95
C ARG A 113 -44.28 24.90 17.85
N ASP A 114 -45.39 24.71 18.56
CA ASP A 114 -45.87 25.58 19.62
C ASP A 114 -46.11 24.75 20.88
N GLY A 115 -45.22 24.91 21.87
CA GLY A 115 -45.21 24.04 23.06
C GLY A 115 -45.03 22.59 22.71
N ASP A 116 -46.03 21.77 23.04
CA ASP A 116 -46.03 20.32 22.68
C ASP A 116 -46.74 20.05 21.36
N ARG A 117 -47.39 21.05 20.74
CA ARG A 117 -48.08 20.89 19.49
C ARG A 117 -47.11 21.02 18.31
N LEU A 118 -47.08 20.03 17.45
CA LEU A 118 -46.32 19.99 16.19
C LEU A 118 -47.28 19.97 15.01
N SER A 119 -47.05 20.83 14.02
CA SER A 119 -47.80 20.84 12.76
C SER A 119 -46.83 20.83 11.57
N LEU A 120 -47.28 20.32 10.45
CA LEU A 120 -46.55 20.38 9.20
C LEU A 120 -46.54 21.82 8.69
N ASP A 121 -45.37 22.30 8.25
CA ASP A 121 -45.12 23.60 7.63
C ASP A 121 -44.20 23.41 6.41
N GLY A 122 -44.78 22.81 5.36
CA GLY A 122 -44.08 22.44 4.12
C GLY A 122 -44.71 21.23 3.43
N GLU A 123 -43.94 20.56 2.58
CA GLU A 123 -44.44 19.39 1.81
C GLU A 123 -44.46 18.11 2.67
N GLY A 124 -43.56 18.01 3.61
CA GLY A 124 -43.38 16.82 4.45
C GLY A 124 -42.67 15.66 3.76
N PRO A 125 -42.47 14.53 4.48
CA PRO A 125 -41.82 13.36 3.94
C PRO A 125 -42.69 12.70 2.85
N ALA A 126 -42.11 12.50 1.66
CA ALA A 126 -42.83 11.99 0.48
C ALA A 126 -43.24 10.50 0.59
N TYR A 127 -42.60 9.73 1.50
CA TYR A 127 -42.86 8.29 1.67
C TYR A 127 -42.42 7.81 3.05
N GLU A 128 -42.99 6.67 3.45
CA GLU A 128 -42.62 5.99 4.71
C GLU A 128 -41.15 5.62 4.72
N GLY A 129 -40.44 5.95 5.79
CA GLY A 129 -39.01 5.73 5.94
C GLY A 129 -38.14 6.86 5.40
N ARG A 130 -38.72 7.94 4.87
CA ARG A 130 -37.95 9.12 4.48
C ARG A 130 -37.15 9.66 5.65
N ASN A 131 -35.90 10.09 5.37
CA ASN A 131 -34.94 10.65 6.34
C ASN A 131 -34.54 9.66 7.46
N THR A 132 -34.66 8.35 7.24
CA THR A 132 -34.16 7.30 8.14
C THR A 132 -33.01 6.53 7.50
N ARG A 133 -32.02 6.15 8.33
CA ARG A 133 -30.96 5.20 7.97
C ARG A 133 -31.35 3.86 8.57
N ARG A 134 -31.66 2.89 7.73
CA ARG A 134 -32.12 1.56 8.19
C ARG A 134 -30.99 0.79 8.86
N LYS A 135 -31.33 -0.04 9.83
CA LYS A 135 -30.42 -1.04 10.41
C LYS A 135 -29.72 -1.83 9.32
N GLY A 136 -28.39 -1.95 9.40
CA GLY A 136 -27.60 -2.72 8.46
C GLY A 136 -27.41 -2.02 7.09
N LEU A 137 -27.69 -0.75 6.98
CA LEU A 137 -27.52 0.02 5.73
C LEU A 137 -26.09 -0.06 5.19
N ASP A 138 -25.08 -0.10 6.05
CA ASP A 138 -23.67 -0.20 5.66
C ASP A 138 -23.26 -1.68 5.55
N PHE A 139 -23.44 -2.44 6.63
CA PHE A 139 -23.17 -3.87 6.66
C PHE A 139 -23.92 -4.58 7.82
N ALA A 140 -24.12 -5.89 7.67
CA ALA A 140 -24.65 -6.75 8.71
C ALA A 140 -23.55 -7.59 9.38
N THR A 141 -23.82 -8.09 10.58
CA THR A 141 -23.00 -9.12 11.22
C THR A 141 -22.76 -10.28 10.26
N GLY A 142 -21.52 -10.74 10.14
CA GLY A 142 -21.11 -11.80 9.22
C GLY A 142 -20.67 -11.32 7.84
N THR A 143 -20.86 -10.04 7.50
CA THR A 143 -20.32 -9.46 6.24
C THR A 143 -18.80 -9.44 6.30
N ARG A 144 -18.14 -9.89 5.23
CA ARG A 144 -16.70 -9.74 5.07
C ARG A 144 -16.37 -8.28 4.77
N LEU A 145 -15.63 -7.64 5.68
CA LEU A 145 -15.25 -6.23 5.61
C LEU A 145 -13.91 -6.00 4.89
N ILE A 146 -12.97 -6.93 5.08
CA ILE A 146 -11.62 -6.87 4.54
C ILE A 146 -11.21 -8.27 4.11
N GLU A 147 -10.59 -8.42 2.96
CA GLU A 147 -10.09 -9.71 2.49
C GLU A 147 -8.65 -9.95 2.97
N GLN A 148 -8.30 -11.21 3.17
CA GLN A 148 -6.92 -11.62 3.41
C GLN A 148 -6.01 -11.07 2.31
N GLY A 149 -4.88 -10.47 2.71
CA GLY A 149 -3.92 -9.87 1.80
C GLY A 149 -4.25 -8.44 1.36
N ASP A 150 -5.34 -7.85 1.83
CA ASP A 150 -5.62 -6.42 1.64
C ASP A 150 -4.71 -5.56 2.52
N ARG A 151 -4.16 -4.47 1.96
CA ARG A 151 -3.43 -3.48 2.76
C ARG A 151 -4.41 -2.66 3.59
N LEU A 152 -4.15 -2.54 4.88
CA LEU A 152 -5.00 -1.87 5.86
C LEU A 152 -4.89 -0.34 5.74
N SER A 153 -5.66 0.21 4.81
CA SER A 153 -5.81 1.66 4.59
C SER A 153 -6.57 2.33 5.75
N PRO A 154 -6.55 3.67 5.86
CA PRO A 154 -7.35 4.39 6.85
C PRO A 154 -8.84 4.00 6.83
N ALA A 155 -9.45 3.85 5.66
CA ALA A 155 -10.85 3.44 5.53
C ALA A 155 -11.08 2.00 6.02
N ARG A 156 -10.16 1.06 5.70
CA ARG A 156 -10.23 -0.33 6.16
C ARG A 156 -10.06 -0.45 7.69
N ILE A 157 -9.19 0.35 8.28
CA ILE A 157 -9.08 0.41 9.76
C ILE A 157 -10.37 0.93 10.39
N ALA A 158 -10.98 1.98 9.82
CA ALA A 158 -12.23 2.54 10.33
C ALA A 158 -13.39 1.54 10.23
N VAL A 159 -13.52 0.84 9.10
CA VAL A 159 -14.59 -0.16 8.94
C VAL A 159 -14.38 -1.35 9.87
N ALA A 160 -13.14 -1.79 10.11
CA ALA A 160 -12.85 -2.84 11.09
C ALA A 160 -13.24 -2.42 12.52
N ALA A 161 -12.90 -1.19 12.92
CA ALA A 161 -13.31 -0.64 14.22
C ALA A 161 -14.83 -0.60 14.36
N THR A 162 -15.52 -0.09 13.35
CA THR A 162 -17.00 -0.05 13.31
C THR A 162 -17.59 -1.45 13.28
N GLY A 163 -16.91 -2.41 12.64
CA GLY A 163 -17.29 -3.82 12.60
C GLY A 163 -17.08 -4.59 13.92
N GLY A 164 -16.54 -3.93 14.97
CA GLY A 164 -16.39 -4.49 16.31
C GLY A 164 -15.03 -5.12 16.59
N HIS A 165 -13.97 -4.72 15.86
CA HIS A 165 -12.61 -5.19 16.09
C HIS A 165 -11.79 -4.14 16.84
N GLY A 166 -11.10 -4.54 17.90
CA GLY A 166 -10.08 -3.74 18.60
C GLY A 166 -8.66 -4.07 18.16
N GLU A 167 -8.48 -5.25 17.59
CA GLU A 167 -7.22 -5.80 17.10
C GLU A 167 -7.45 -6.52 15.76
N LEU A 168 -6.41 -6.57 14.92
CA LEU A 168 -6.42 -7.28 13.66
C LEU A 168 -5.24 -8.24 13.55
N PRO A 169 -5.44 -9.40 12.88
CA PRO A 169 -4.35 -10.30 12.50
C PRO A 169 -3.63 -9.72 11.28
N VAL A 170 -2.32 -9.60 11.38
CA VAL A 170 -1.44 -9.05 10.33
C VAL A 170 -0.14 -9.84 10.29
N GLY A 171 0.57 -9.86 9.17
CA GLY A 171 1.94 -10.39 9.16
C GLY A 171 2.83 -9.59 10.13
N ARG A 172 3.73 -10.23 10.90
CA ARG A 172 4.68 -9.48 11.73
C ARG A 172 5.57 -8.57 10.88
N ARG A 173 6.20 -7.58 11.49
CA ARG A 173 7.16 -6.74 10.77
C ARG A 173 8.29 -7.60 10.20
N LEU A 174 8.72 -7.29 8.98
CA LEU A 174 9.79 -8.00 8.28
C LEU A 174 11.14 -7.37 8.65
N ARG A 175 12.12 -8.17 9.02
CA ARG A 175 13.50 -7.70 9.23
C ARG A 175 14.25 -7.76 7.91
N VAL A 176 14.71 -6.61 7.41
CA VAL A 176 15.45 -6.49 6.16
C VAL A 176 16.86 -5.99 6.45
N ALA A 177 17.86 -6.84 6.27
CA ALA A 177 19.25 -6.44 6.31
C ALA A 177 19.67 -5.81 4.99
N VAL A 178 20.41 -4.71 5.04
CA VAL A 178 20.95 -4.01 3.87
C VAL A 178 22.46 -3.87 4.03
N ALA A 179 23.21 -4.25 2.99
CA ALA A 179 24.66 -4.12 2.93
C ALA A 179 25.10 -3.48 1.62
N ALA A 180 25.99 -2.50 1.66
CA ALA A 180 26.70 -1.99 0.51
C ALA A 180 28.09 -2.61 0.45
N THR A 181 28.53 -3.11 -0.73
CA THR A 181 29.86 -3.72 -0.89
C THR A 181 30.67 -2.93 -1.92
N GLY A 182 31.93 -2.70 -1.64
CA GLY A 182 32.88 -2.02 -2.51
C GLY A 182 33.93 -1.26 -1.73
N ASP A 183 35.20 -1.48 -2.07
CA ASP A 183 36.36 -0.77 -1.46
C ASP A 183 36.40 0.72 -1.89
N GLU A 184 35.65 1.09 -2.95
CA GLU A 184 35.51 2.47 -3.42
C GLU A 184 34.51 3.29 -2.58
N LEU A 185 33.70 2.63 -1.74
CA LEU A 185 32.62 3.29 -1.01
C LEU A 185 33.11 3.95 0.27
N VAL A 186 32.57 5.14 0.53
CA VAL A 186 32.79 5.90 1.79
C VAL A 186 31.46 6.33 2.40
N PRO A 187 31.41 6.59 3.72
CA PRO A 187 30.19 7.08 4.36
C PRO A 187 29.69 8.40 3.71
N PRO A 188 28.37 8.60 3.65
CA PRO A 188 27.78 9.86 3.18
C PRO A 188 28.28 11.06 3.99
N GLY A 189 28.44 12.21 3.31
CA GLY A 189 28.97 13.44 3.91
C GLY A 189 30.49 13.56 3.84
N SER A 190 31.21 12.53 3.39
CA SER A 190 32.62 12.63 3.07
C SER A 190 32.82 13.53 1.84
N THR A 191 33.70 14.52 1.96
CA THR A 191 34.03 15.50 0.88
C THR A 191 35.50 15.39 0.46
N GLU A 192 36.22 14.41 0.96
CA GLU A 192 37.64 14.19 0.64
C GLU A 192 37.79 13.67 -0.80
N ASP A 193 38.71 14.23 -1.50
CA ASP A 193 38.94 14.20 -2.95
C ASP A 193 39.81 12.98 -3.38
N PRO A 194 39.77 12.57 -4.64
CA PRO A 194 38.73 12.63 -5.68
C PRO A 194 38.16 11.26 -6.09
N VAL A 195 38.46 10.17 -5.39
CA VAL A 195 38.21 8.78 -5.85
C VAL A 195 37.13 8.05 -5.07
N PRO A 196 36.97 8.24 -3.74
CA PRO A 196 35.93 7.52 -3.03
C PRO A 196 34.53 7.95 -3.43
N LEU A 197 33.63 6.98 -3.62
CA LEU A 197 32.22 7.18 -3.96
C LEU A 197 31.36 7.17 -2.70
N PRO A 198 30.62 8.26 -2.35
CA PRO A 198 29.70 8.23 -1.22
C PRO A 198 28.63 7.13 -1.39
N GLU A 199 28.49 6.30 -0.39
CA GLU A 199 27.45 5.27 -0.36
C GLU A 199 26.05 5.92 -0.39
N SER A 200 25.22 5.57 -1.36
CA SER A 200 23.88 6.12 -1.56
C SER A 200 22.81 5.04 -1.71
N ASN A 201 23.18 3.83 -2.09
CA ASN A 201 22.24 2.76 -2.42
C ASN A 201 21.54 2.21 -1.18
N GLY A 202 22.24 2.00 -0.08
CA GLY A 202 21.67 1.50 1.17
C GLY A 202 20.66 2.47 1.75
N ILE A 203 21.01 3.78 1.76
CA ILE A 203 20.09 4.84 2.20
C ILE A 203 18.86 4.92 1.28
N MET A 204 19.06 4.85 -0.03
CA MET A 204 17.98 4.84 -1.00
C MET A 204 17.05 3.63 -0.82
N LEU A 205 17.59 2.45 -0.56
CA LEU A 205 16.81 1.25 -0.27
C LEU A 205 16.02 1.38 1.02
N ALA A 206 16.63 1.88 2.09
CA ALA A 206 15.94 2.14 3.34
C ALA A 206 14.77 3.13 3.14
N ALA A 207 14.99 4.20 2.39
CA ALA A 207 13.95 5.17 2.03
C ALA A 207 12.83 4.54 1.19
N LEU A 208 13.18 3.69 0.21
CA LEU A 208 12.20 2.96 -0.61
C LEU A 208 11.33 1.99 0.20
N LEU A 209 11.81 1.50 1.31
CA LEU A 209 11.10 0.55 2.18
C LEU A 209 10.41 1.21 3.36
N ALA A 210 10.59 2.51 3.58
CA ALA A 210 10.13 3.22 4.78
C ALA A 210 8.59 3.22 4.97
N ASP A 211 7.81 3.14 3.89
CA ASP A 211 6.34 3.05 3.92
C ASP A 211 5.80 1.63 4.14
N LEU A 212 6.69 0.64 4.21
CA LEU A 212 6.36 -0.76 4.45
C LEU A 212 6.60 -1.12 5.93
N PRO A 213 5.89 -2.10 6.47
CA PRO A 213 6.09 -2.56 7.86
C PRO A 213 7.35 -3.42 7.98
N VAL A 214 8.50 -2.79 7.80
CA VAL A 214 9.83 -3.41 7.90
C VAL A 214 10.65 -2.81 9.03
N ASP A 215 11.63 -3.58 9.52
CA ASP A 215 12.68 -3.13 10.41
C ASP A 215 14.01 -3.30 9.67
N ILE A 216 14.65 -2.18 9.33
CA ILE A 216 15.91 -2.18 8.59
C ILE A 216 17.07 -2.49 9.56
N VAL A 217 17.88 -3.48 9.19
CA VAL A 217 19.14 -3.81 9.82
C VAL A 217 20.25 -3.34 8.88
N ASP A 218 20.83 -2.16 9.17
CA ASP A 218 21.89 -1.59 8.35
C ASP A 218 23.23 -2.27 8.70
N LEU A 219 23.81 -2.98 7.74
CA LEU A 219 25.15 -3.60 7.86
C LEU A 219 26.26 -2.66 7.42
N GLY A 220 25.90 -1.48 6.89
CA GLY A 220 26.84 -0.47 6.42
C GLY A 220 27.61 -0.86 5.16
N ILE A 221 28.82 -0.28 5.04
CA ILE A 221 29.74 -0.54 3.94
C ILE A 221 30.64 -1.70 4.35
N LEU A 222 30.58 -2.77 3.56
CA LEU A 222 31.42 -3.95 3.74
C LEU A 222 32.56 -3.94 2.72
N PRO A 223 33.83 -4.02 3.16
CA PRO A 223 34.96 -4.07 2.25
C PRO A 223 34.98 -5.38 1.45
N ASP A 224 35.53 -5.33 0.22
CA ASP A 224 35.65 -6.49 -0.66
C ASP A 224 36.71 -7.48 -0.19
N ARG A 225 36.46 -8.08 0.97
CA ARG A 225 37.30 -9.14 1.60
C ARG A 225 36.44 -10.34 1.92
N LEU A 226 36.81 -11.48 1.38
CA LEU A 226 36.04 -12.72 1.50
C LEU A 226 35.67 -13.06 2.94
N ASP A 227 36.65 -13.01 3.87
CA ASP A 227 36.43 -13.35 5.29
C ASP A 227 35.47 -12.35 5.96
N THR A 228 35.64 -11.05 5.68
CA THR A 228 34.77 -9.99 6.24
C THR A 228 33.34 -10.14 5.77
N LEU A 229 33.14 -10.35 4.46
CA LEU A 229 31.83 -10.56 3.86
C LEU A 229 31.19 -11.85 4.39
N ARG A 230 31.94 -12.96 4.42
CA ARG A 230 31.47 -14.24 4.98
C ARG A 230 30.96 -14.07 6.41
N ASP A 231 31.77 -13.46 7.27
CA ASP A 231 31.46 -13.34 8.71
C ASP A 231 30.28 -12.38 8.92
N ALA A 232 30.21 -11.29 8.16
CA ALA A 232 29.05 -10.39 8.16
C ALA A 232 27.76 -11.11 7.75
N PHE A 233 27.80 -11.87 6.65
CA PHE A 233 26.62 -12.59 6.17
C PHE A 233 26.22 -13.74 7.08
N ALA A 234 27.17 -14.51 7.62
CA ALA A 234 26.88 -15.57 8.58
C ALA A 234 26.22 -15.06 9.88
N GLY A 235 26.47 -13.80 10.25
CA GLY A 235 25.88 -13.15 11.42
C GLY A 235 24.51 -12.52 11.19
N VAL A 236 23.95 -12.57 9.97
CA VAL A 236 22.68 -11.92 9.64
C VAL A 236 21.50 -12.64 10.33
N ASP A 237 20.77 -11.89 11.15
CA ASP A 237 19.48 -12.30 11.69
C ASP A 237 18.37 -11.41 11.08
N ALA A 238 17.95 -11.76 9.87
CA ALA A 238 16.91 -11.07 9.10
C ALA A 238 16.11 -12.06 8.25
N ASP A 239 14.95 -11.63 7.79
CA ASP A 239 14.11 -12.41 6.86
C ASP A 239 14.60 -12.28 5.42
N LEU A 240 15.10 -11.08 5.10
CA LEU A 240 15.63 -10.72 3.79
C LEU A 240 16.98 -10.00 3.96
N LEU A 241 17.99 -10.42 3.22
CA LEU A 241 19.25 -9.69 3.04
C LEU A 241 19.28 -9.10 1.64
N VAL A 242 19.50 -7.80 1.53
CA VAL A 242 19.69 -7.09 0.27
C VAL A 242 21.11 -6.54 0.22
N THR A 243 21.88 -6.94 -0.78
CA THR A 243 23.21 -6.38 -1.03
C THR A 243 23.18 -5.45 -2.24
N THR A 244 23.93 -4.37 -2.21
CA THR A 244 24.19 -3.49 -3.37
C THR A 244 25.67 -3.50 -3.69
N GLY A 245 26.00 -3.64 -4.97
CA GLY A 245 27.36 -4.00 -5.39
C GLY A 245 27.56 -5.51 -5.41
N GLY A 246 28.63 -5.96 -5.99
CA GLY A 246 28.98 -7.38 -6.06
C GLY A 246 28.00 -8.27 -6.85
N ALA A 247 27.05 -7.72 -7.58
CA ALA A 247 26.14 -8.48 -8.44
C ALA A 247 26.65 -8.67 -9.88
N SER A 248 27.93 -8.46 -10.11
CA SER A 248 28.57 -8.63 -11.43
C SER A 248 29.20 -10.03 -11.55
N VAL A 249 29.40 -10.49 -12.77
CA VAL A 249 30.17 -11.72 -13.07
C VAL A 249 31.68 -11.46 -13.21
N GLY A 250 32.17 -10.35 -12.68
CA GLY A 250 33.60 -9.97 -12.72
C GLY A 250 34.43 -10.78 -11.72
N ASP A 251 35.73 -10.94 -12.04
CA ASP A 251 36.69 -11.68 -11.19
C ASP A 251 36.89 -11.09 -9.78
N HIS A 252 36.39 -9.87 -9.55
CA HIS A 252 36.48 -9.15 -8.25
C HIS A 252 35.19 -9.23 -7.43
N ASP A 253 34.15 -9.94 -7.90
CA ASP A 253 32.87 -10.07 -7.19
C ASP A 253 32.99 -11.15 -6.10
N LEU A 254 33.15 -10.72 -4.85
CA LEU A 254 33.31 -11.59 -3.69
C LEU A 254 31.99 -11.87 -2.94
N VAL A 255 30.87 -11.23 -3.31
CA VAL A 255 29.59 -11.43 -2.60
C VAL A 255 29.11 -12.86 -2.74
N ARG A 256 29.10 -13.42 -3.96
CA ARG A 256 28.71 -14.81 -4.18
C ARG A 256 29.60 -15.80 -3.45
N PRO A 257 30.95 -15.78 -3.59
CA PRO A 257 31.83 -16.67 -2.83
C PRO A 257 31.65 -16.56 -1.32
N ALA A 258 31.42 -15.34 -0.79
CA ALA A 258 31.23 -15.12 0.63
C ALA A 258 29.93 -15.75 1.15
N ILE A 259 28.82 -15.65 0.37
CA ILE A 259 27.55 -16.28 0.70
C ILE A 259 27.68 -17.80 0.69
N GLU A 260 28.33 -18.37 -0.33
CA GLU A 260 28.56 -19.81 -0.44
C GLU A 260 29.45 -20.30 0.74
N ALA A 261 30.49 -19.52 1.11
CA ALA A 261 31.34 -19.83 2.26
C ALA A 261 30.62 -19.70 3.62
N ALA A 262 29.58 -18.84 3.69
CA ALA A 262 28.70 -18.75 4.86
C ALA A 262 27.62 -19.86 4.90
N GLY A 263 27.62 -20.79 3.94
CA GLY A 263 26.67 -21.89 3.85
C GLY A 263 25.36 -21.55 3.11
N GLY A 264 25.33 -20.44 2.38
CA GLY A 264 24.21 -20.05 1.54
C GLY A 264 24.28 -20.70 0.14
N SER A 265 23.17 -20.56 -0.58
CA SER A 265 23.03 -20.91 -1.99
C SER A 265 22.55 -19.71 -2.76
N ILE A 266 23.16 -19.40 -3.89
CA ILE A 266 22.86 -18.22 -4.68
C ILE A 266 22.95 -18.52 -6.17
N ASP A 267 21.95 -18.07 -6.91
CA ASP A 267 21.90 -18.11 -8.36
C ASP A 267 22.10 -16.69 -8.92
N PHE A 268 22.85 -16.61 -10.01
CA PHE A 268 23.03 -15.37 -10.75
C PHE A 268 22.05 -15.32 -11.92
N TRP A 269 21.21 -14.28 -11.91
CA TRP A 269 20.21 -14.07 -12.95
C TRP A 269 20.55 -12.87 -13.83
N ARG A 270 20.38 -13.06 -15.11
CA ARG A 270 20.46 -11.98 -16.11
C ARG A 270 19.04 -11.64 -16.51
N ILE A 271 18.51 -10.56 -15.98
CA ILE A 271 17.14 -10.16 -16.25
C ILE A 271 17.04 -9.40 -17.58
N ALA A 272 15.96 -9.64 -18.33
CA ALA A 272 15.67 -8.97 -19.59
C ALA A 272 15.13 -7.55 -19.36
N LEU A 273 15.85 -6.73 -18.58
CA LEU A 273 15.49 -5.35 -18.29
C LEU A 273 16.66 -4.37 -18.49
N ARG A 274 16.34 -3.10 -18.63
CA ARG A 274 17.27 -1.96 -18.65
C ARG A 274 16.66 -0.79 -17.86
N PRO A 275 17.43 -0.17 -16.89
CA PRO A 275 18.71 -0.64 -16.36
C PRO A 275 18.52 -1.80 -15.36
N GLY A 276 19.63 -2.51 -15.00
CA GLY A 276 19.61 -3.49 -13.91
C GLY A 276 19.65 -4.96 -14.33
N LYS A 277 20.32 -5.27 -15.45
CA LYS A 277 20.45 -6.62 -16.00
C LYS A 277 20.95 -7.69 -15.02
N PRO A 278 22.04 -7.48 -14.23
CA PRO A 278 22.49 -8.49 -13.28
C PRO A 278 21.68 -8.42 -11.98
N MET A 279 21.30 -9.57 -11.47
CA MET A 279 20.71 -9.71 -10.13
C MET A 279 21.09 -11.09 -9.59
N MET A 280 21.31 -11.18 -8.31
CA MET A 280 21.50 -12.43 -7.59
C MET A 280 20.28 -12.71 -6.71
N ALA A 281 19.86 -13.97 -6.61
CA ALA A 281 18.83 -14.42 -5.71
C ALA A 281 19.24 -15.74 -5.07
N GLY A 282 18.93 -15.90 -3.79
CA GLY A 282 19.35 -17.10 -3.06
C GLY A 282 18.82 -17.16 -1.64
N THR A 283 19.41 -18.04 -0.85
CA THR A 283 19.08 -18.22 0.55
C THR A 283 20.33 -18.42 1.40
N LEU A 284 20.30 -17.94 2.64
CA LEU A 284 21.27 -18.22 3.68
C LEU A 284 20.52 -18.70 4.92
N GLY A 285 20.46 -20.02 5.13
CA GLY A 285 19.57 -20.60 6.13
C GLY A 285 18.10 -20.24 5.86
N ARG A 286 17.48 -19.48 6.76
CA ARG A 286 16.09 -18.99 6.59
C ARG A 286 16.00 -17.64 5.91
N THR A 287 17.11 -16.92 5.79
CA THR A 287 17.18 -15.59 5.20
C THR A 287 17.14 -15.71 3.68
N MET A 288 16.17 -15.06 3.04
CA MET A 288 16.17 -14.85 1.59
C MET A 288 17.21 -13.80 1.23
N LEU A 289 17.84 -13.92 0.05
CA LEU A 289 18.90 -13.05 -0.38
C LEU A 289 18.63 -12.47 -1.76
N LEU A 290 18.83 -11.16 -1.91
CA LEU A 290 18.80 -10.44 -3.17
C LEU A 290 20.04 -9.58 -3.33
N GLY A 291 20.83 -9.81 -4.37
CA GLY A 291 21.98 -8.99 -4.74
C GLY A 291 21.62 -8.07 -5.90
N LEU A 292 21.70 -6.77 -5.68
CA LEU A 292 21.36 -5.73 -6.64
C LEU A 292 22.61 -5.15 -7.31
N PRO A 293 22.48 -4.56 -8.51
CA PRO A 293 23.58 -3.85 -9.17
C PRO A 293 24.12 -2.69 -8.32
N GLY A 294 25.41 -2.40 -8.41
CA GLY A 294 26.04 -1.25 -7.73
C GLY A 294 25.63 0.11 -8.32
N ASN A 295 25.31 0.18 -9.62
CA ASN A 295 24.85 1.44 -10.23
C ASN A 295 23.51 1.90 -9.62
N PRO A 296 23.39 3.14 -9.10
CA PRO A 296 22.26 3.56 -8.27
C PRO A 296 20.91 3.53 -8.98
N VAL A 297 20.82 3.91 -10.25
CA VAL A 297 19.55 3.82 -10.98
C VAL A 297 19.16 2.35 -11.23
N SER A 298 20.13 1.48 -11.47
CA SER A 298 19.89 0.06 -11.58
C SER A 298 19.40 -0.54 -10.26
N ALA A 299 20.02 -0.17 -9.14
CA ALA A 299 19.61 -0.58 -7.79
C ALA A 299 18.17 -0.09 -7.49
N PHE A 300 17.85 1.16 -7.82
CA PHE A 300 16.50 1.71 -7.64
C PHE A 300 15.44 0.93 -8.44
N VAL A 301 15.65 0.76 -9.75
CA VAL A 301 14.69 0.08 -10.63
C VAL A 301 14.51 -1.38 -10.21
N THR A 302 15.61 -2.09 -9.91
CA THR A 302 15.52 -3.47 -9.43
C THR A 302 14.88 -3.57 -8.04
N ALA A 303 15.08 -2.60 -7.17
CA ALA A 303 14.42 -2.57 -5.86
C ALA A 303 12.89 -2.39 -6.00
N ILE A 304 12.43 -1.48 -6.87
CA ILE A 304 10.99 -1.30 -7.13
C ILE A 304 10.37 -2.56 -7.73
N LEU A 305 11.05 -3.20 -8.68
CA LEU A 305 10.50 -4.33 -9.41
C LEU A 305 10.62 -5.67 -8.67
N PHE A 306 11.54 -5.80 -7.73
CA PHE A 306 11.83 -7.08 -7.07
C PHE A 306 11.85 -6.99 -5.55
N VAL A 307 12.59 -6.06 -4.94
CA VAL A 307 12.71 -6.00 -3.46
C VAL A 307 11.38 -5.62 -2.82
N ARG A 308 10.77 -4.51 -3.24
CA ARG A 308 9.46 -4.08 -2.69
C ARG A 308 8.36 -5.14 -2.89
N PRO A 309 8.19 -5.76 -4.09
CA PRO A 309 7.25 -6.86 -4.29
C PRO A 309 7.53 -8.08 -3.41
N VAL A 310 8.78 -8.48 -3.26
CA VAL A 310 9.16 -9.60 -2.36
C VAL A 310 8.80 -9.28 -0.91
N VAL A 311 9.14 -8.09 -0.43
CA VAL A 311 8.78 -7.62 0.91
C VAL A 311 7.26 -7.64 1.10
N ALA A 312 6.49 -7.08 0.16
CA ALA A 312 5.03 -7.08 0.21
C ALA A 312 4.46 -8.52 0.21
N HIS A 313 5.00 -9.41 -0.63
CA HIS A 313 4.62 -10.82 -0.68
C HIS A 313 4.90 -11.53 0.65
N MET A 314 6.09 -11.37 1.22
CA MET A 314 6.45 -11.95 2.52
C MET A 314 5.56 -11.43 3.66
N LEU A 315 5.11 -10.19 3.57
CA LEU A 315 4.19 -9.56 4.52
C LEU A 315 2.72 -9.97 4.30
N GLY A 316 2.43 -10.74 3.25
CA GLY A 316 1.11 -11.30 2.99
C GLY A 316 0.25 -10.50 2.01
N ALA A 317 0.80 -9.57 1.24
CA ALA A 317 0.07 -8.87 0.18
C ALA A 317 -0.56 -9.86 -0.81
N ARG A 318 -1.82 -9.59 -1.21
CA ARG A 318 -2.49 -10.32 -2.29
C ARG A 318 -1.92 -9.92 -3.66
N ASP A 319 -1.74 -8.64 -3.86
CA ASP A 319 -1.21 -8.05 -5.08
C ASP A 319 0.11 -7.31 -4.76
N PRO A 320 1.26 -8.03 -4.71
CA PRO A 320 2.52 -7.45 -4.28
C PRO A 320 3.22 -6.61 -5.35
N LEU A 321 2.84 -6.75 -6.63
CA LEU A 321 3.49 -6.07 -7.74
C LEU A 321 3.20 -4.57 -7.77
N PRO A 322 4.14 -3.73 -8.24
CA PRO A 322 3.89 -2.32 -8.40
C PRO A 322 2.77 -2.09 -9.44
N GLN A 323 1.87 -1.17 -9.13
CA GLN A 323 0.79 -0.83 -10.05
C GLN A 323 1.29 0.12 -11.12
N THR A 324 0.98 -0.19 -12.37
CA THR A 324 1.23 0.67 -13.51
C THR A 324 -0.04 1.43 -13.91
N THR A 325 0.13 2.51 -14.63
CA THR A 325 -0.95 3.29 -15.22
C THR A 325 -0.53 3.75 -16.61
N HIS A 326 -1.35 4.54 -17.29
CA HIS A 326 -1.05 5.03 -18.63
C HIS A 326 -0.96 6.56 -18.64
N ALA A 327 -0.03 7.07 -19.45
CA ALA A 327 0.08 8.48 -19.78
C ALA A 327 0.35 8.64 -21.29
N LEU A 328 0.07 9.82 -21.83
CA LEU A 328 0.47 10.13 -23.20
C LEU A 328 1.97 10.42 -23.26
N LEU A 329 2.65 10.00 -24.30
CA LEU A 329 4.02 10.41 -24.55
C LEU A 329 4.08 11.90 -24.89
N GLY A 330 5.04 12.61 -24.32
CA GLY A 330 5.31 14.01 -24.62
C GLY A 330 6.22 14.23 -25.83
N GLU A 331 6.89 13.19 -26.28
CA GLU A 331 7.86 13.20 -27.38
C GLU A 331 7.92 11.85 -28.10
N ASP A 332 8.53 11.81 -29.27
CA ASP A 332 8.77 10.56 -30.01
C ASP A 332 9.82 9.72 -29.31
N LEU A 333 9.59 8.41 -29.26
CA LEU A 333 10.55 7.43 -28.74
C LEU A 333 11.00 6.49 -29.85
N PRO A 334 12.32 6.18 -29.94
CA PRO A 334 12.83 5.24 -30.91
C PRO A 334 12.36 3.81 -30.65
N PRO A 335 12.53 2.87 -31.59
CA PRO A 335 12.31 1.44 -31.34
C PRO A 335 13.16 0.98 -30.15
N ASN A 336 12.57 0.14 -29.30
CA ASN A 336 13.30 -0.47 -28.21
C ASN A 336 14.13 -1.67 -28.68
N GLN A 337 15.13 -2.03 -27.89
CA GLN A 337 15.92 -3.26 -28.07
C GLN A 337 15.22 -4.44 -27.37
N SER A 338 15.85 -5.62 -27.35
CA SER A 338 15.30 -6.89 -26.88
C SER A 338 15.02 -7.01 -25.37
N ARG A 339 15.20 -5.93 -24.58
CA ARG A 339 14.94 -5.93 -23.14
C ARG A 339 13.86 -4.92 -22.81
N THR A 340 13.03 -5.22 -21.81
CA THR A 340 12.10 -4.24 -21.26
C THR A 340 12.88 -3.05 -20.69
N ASP A 341 12.54 -1.85 -21.13
CA ASP A 341 13.19 -0.61 -20.72
C ASP A 341 12.31 0.15 -19.74
N TYR A 342 12.89 0.53 -18.61
CA TYR A 342 12.27 1.37 -17.58
C TYR A 342 12.94 2.75 -17.66
N MET A 343 12.43 3.58 -18.55
CA MET A 343 13.02 4.88 -18.88
C MET A 343 12.59 5.91 -17.84
N ARG A 344 13.56 6.58 -17.21
CA ARG A 344 13.28 7.72 -16.34
C ARG A 344 12.57 8.82 -17.11
N ALA A 345 11.49 9.32 -16.55
CA ALA A 345 10.66 10.32 -17.18
C ALA A 345 10.02 11.26 -16.14
N GLU A 346 9.64 12.42 -16.61
CA GLU A 346 8.86 13.39 -15.84
C GLU A 346 7.44 13.45 -16.39
N LEU A 347 6.47 13.26 -15.50
CA LEU A 347 5.05 13.39 -15.84
C LEU A 347 4.63 14.86 -15.66
N ARG A 348 4.26 15.53 -16.76
CA ARG A 348 3.81 16.92 -16.80
C ARG A 348 2.53 17.01 -17.63
N ASP A 349 1.49 17.60 -17.07
CA ASP A 349 0.19 17.82 -17.75
C ASP A 349 -0.37 16.55 -18.40
N GLY A 350 -0.25 15.40 -17.70
CA GLY A 350 -0.73 14.10 -18.17
C GLY A 350 0.14 13.46 -19.28
N ARG A 351 1.30 14.04 -19.57
CA ARG A 351 2.26 13.54 -20.55
C ARG A 351 3.57 13.15 -19.91
N ALA A 352 4.12 12.02 -20.31
CA ALA A 352 5.43 11.53 -19.86
C ALA A 352 6.52 11.95 -20.85
N TYR A 353 7.54 12.64 -20.34
CA TYR A 353 8.71 13.09 -21.08
C TYR A 353 9.93 12.32 -20.62
N ALA A 354 10.54 11.55 -21.49
CA ALA A 354 11.71 10.77 -21.15
C ALA A 354 12.90 11.69 -20.86
N SER A 355 13.70 11.35 -19.86
CA SER A 355 14.96 12.07 -19.62
C SER A 355 15.92 11.85 -20.79
N THR A 356 16.58 12.91 -21.25
CA THR A 356 17.51 12.84 -22.38
C THR A 356 18.70 11.92 -22.13
N ILE A 357 19.11 11.77 -20.87
CA ILE A 357 20.22 10.91 -20.46
C ILE A 357 19.67 9.77 -19.62
N GLN A 358 19.83 8.54 -20.12
CA GLN A 358 19.36 7.30 -19.45
C GLN A 358 20.52 6.48 -18.85
N ASP A 359 21.66 7.11 -18.55
CA ASP A 359 22.79 6.43 -17.91
C ASP A 359 22.45 6.01 -16.48
N SER A 360 22.84 4.79 -16.10
CA SER A 360 22.47 4.18 -14.83
C SER A 360 23.20 4.71 -13.59
N SER A 361 24.20 5.59 -13.78
CA SER A 361 24.92 6.28 -12.70
C SER A 361 24.29 7.63 -12.31
N MET A 362 23.31 8.14 -13.08
CA MET A 362 22.81 9.51 -12.98
C MET A 362 21.69 9.66 -11.95
N LEU A 363 22.05 9.80 -10.68
CA LEU A 363 21.12 10.00 -9.55
C LEU A 363 20.30 11.30 -9.66
N LEU A 364 20.92 12.40 -10.09
CA LEU A 364 20.18 13.67 -10.23
C LEU A 364 19.02 13.55 -11.24
N THR A 365 19.23 12.82 -12.33
CA THR A 365 18.17 12.55 -13.30
C THR A 365 17.06 11.69 -12.69
N LEU A 366 17.42 10.68 -11.88
CA LEU A 366 16.46 9.88 -11.14
C LEU A 366 15.66 10.73 -10.14
N ALA A 367 16.33 11.58 -9.38
CA ALA A 367 15.69 12.43 -8.37
C ALA A 367 14.71 13.47 -8.97
N ARG A 368 14.86 13.81 -10.24
CA ARG A 368 13.93 14.68 -10.99
C ARG A 368 12.79 13.91 -11.68
N SER A 369 12.93 12.61 -11.80
CA SER A 369 11.93 11.77 -12.46
C SER A 369 10.74 11.51 -11.54
N THR A 370 9.52 11.58 -12.08
CA THR A 370 8.28 11.27 -11.35
C THR A 370 7.67 9.94 -11.77
N CYS A 371 8.12 9.40 -12.91
CA CYS A 371 7.70 8.08 -13.40
C CYS A 371 8.82 7.39 -14.18
N LEU A 372 8.60 6.11 -14.41
CA LEU A 372 9.35 5.31 -15.38
C LEU A 372 8.40 4.98 -16.54
N ILE A 373 8.76 5.31 -17.79
CA ILE A 373 8.06 4.81 -18.97
C ILE A 373 8.49 3.35 -19.17
N VAL A 374 7.52 2.44 -19.26
CA VAL A 374 7.77 1.03 -19.50
C VAL A 374 7.70 0.76 -21.00
N ARG A 375 8.78 0.23 -21.57
CA ARG A 375 8.86 -0.15 -22.97
C ARG A 375 9.23 -1.62 -23.07
N ASP A 376 8.34 -2.44 -23.57
CA ASP A 376 8.60 -3.85 -23.78
C ASP A 376 9.81 -4.09 -24.70
N GLY A 377 10.42 -5.26 -24.56
CA GLY A 377 11.46 -5.69 -25.51
C GLY A 377 10.90 -5.69 -26.94
N ASP A 378 11.72 -5.21 -27.87
CA ASP A 378 11.40 -5.10 -29.30
C ASP A 378 10.17 -4.22 -29.63
N ALA A 379 9.72 -3.35 -28.68
CA ALA A 379 8.63 -2.42 -28.92
C ALA A 379 8.97 -1.47 -30.09
N PRO A 380 8.05 -1.22 -31.02
CA PRO A 380 8.27 -0.32 -32.17
C PRO A 380 8.49 1.12 -31.72
N ALA A 381 8.92 1.98 -32.62
CA ALA A 381 8.93 3.43 -32.37
C ALA A 381 7.54 3.90 -31.94
N ALA A 382 7.48 4.86 -31.00
CA ALA A 382 6.25 5.47 -30.54
C ALA A 382 6.32 6.99 -30.78
N ARG A 383 5.17 7.61 -30.99
CA ARG A 383 5.08 9.05 -31.31
C ARG A 383 4.56 9.85 -30.11
N ALA A 384 4.88 11.11 -30.08
CA ALA A 384 4.24 12.05 -29.16
C ALA A 384 2.70 11.95 -29.29
N GLY A 385 2.02 11.77 -28.15
CA GLY A 385 0.59 11.56 -28.08
C GLY A 385 0.14 10.10 -28.05
N ASP A 386 1.02 9.14 -28.31
CA ASP A 386 0.70 7.72 -28.10
C ASP A 386 0.58 7.42 -26.60
N SER A 387 -0.30 6.46 -26.27
CA SER A 387 -0.44 5.96 -24.89
C SER A 387 0.75 5.07 -24.53
N ALA A 388 1.35 5.31 -23.38
CA ALA A 388 2.45 4.51 -22.84
C ALA A 388 2.14 4.07 -21.41
N GLU A 389 2.54 2.85 -21.07
CA GLU A 389 2.52 2.36 -19.71
C GLU A 389 3.60 3.07 -18.89
N ILE A 390 3.25 3.52 -17.70
CA ILE A 390 4.17 4.18 -16.77
C ILE A 390 4.05 3.59 -15.37
N LEU A 391 5.16 3.61 -14.65
CA LEU A 391 5.23 3.32 -13.22
C LEU A 391 5.52 4.63 -12.48
N ILE A 392 4.62 5.06 -11.61
CA ILE A 392 4.82 6.25 -10.77
C ILE A 392 5.85 5.94 -9.69
N ILE A 393 6.81 6.86 -9.47
CA ILE A 393 7.92 6.67 -8.52
C ILE A 393 8.08 7.83 -7.52
N ALA A 394 7.29 8.89 -7.65
CA ALA A 394 7.27 10.07 -6.76
C ALA A 394 5.86 10.36 -6.25
#